data_2e001fe83b114ba82afb75b75a5b9a03
#
_entry.id   2e001fe83b114ba82afb75b75a5b9a03
#
_cell.length_a   1.000
_cell.length_b   1.000
_cell.length_c   1.000
_cell.angle_alpha   90.00
_cell.angle_beta   90.00
_cell.angle_gamma   90.00
#
_symmetry.space_group_name_H-M   'P 1'
#
loop_
_entity.id
_entity.type
_entity.pdbx_description
1 polymer ?
#
loop_
_entity_poly.entity_id
_entity_poly.type
_entity_poly.pdbx_seq_one_letter_code
_entity_poly.pdbx_strand_id
1 'polypeptide(L)'
;NYPTNFSSGEPIMHVDSRGTAMMDLREALNTSWNIPAYWTYRTLREKGVDVPSYMKKMGYDIPEYGIESLPMGGGIEVTVAQHTNGFQTIANNGNYLKRYMVEQIIDRDGDVVYKHEADPVRVYSPATATILQDLLRGVITSGATTTFKSRISQINPTLAGADWIGKTGTTNSNGDMWLMLSTPSVSLGGWIGHDNNASMQ
;
A
#
# COMPACT_ATOMS: atom_id res chain seq x y z
N ASN A 1 -3.74 27.11 5.63
CA ASN A 1 -4.09 26.47 4.37
C ASN A 1 -2.81 25.91 3.77
N TYR A 2 -2.76 24.61 3.56
CA TYR A 2 -1.64 23.99 2.84
C TYR A 2 -1.78 24.34 1.36
N PRO A 3 -0.67 24.67 0.67
CA PRO A 3 -0.68 24.83 -0.78
C PRO A 3 -1.24 23.57 -1.46
N THR A 4 -2.00 23.78 -2.51
CA THR A 4 -2.66 22.71 -3.28
C THR A 4 -1.87 22.31 -4.53
N ASN A 5 -0.67 22.88 -4.69
CA ASN A 5 0.19 22.65 -5.85
C ASN A 5 1.52 22.00 -5.43
N PHE A 6 2.10 21.25 -6.33
CA PHE A 6 3.50 20.82 -6.25
C PHE A 6 4.44 22.04 -6.27
N SER A 7 5.71 21.85 -5.95
CA SER A 7 6.73 22.91 -6.06
C SER A 7 6.94 23.40 -7.50
N SER A 8 6.60 22.58 -8.50
CA SER A 8 6.56 22.97 -9.91
C SER A 8 5.44 23.95 -10.28
N GLY A 9 4.47 24.16 -9.37
CA GLY A 9 3.27 24.95 -9.64
C GLY A 9 2.07 24.14 -10.17
N GLU A 10 2.28 22.89 -10.57
CA GLU A 10 1.20 22.02 -11.04
C GLU A 10 0.26 21.65 -9.90
N PRO A 11 -1.07 21.57 -10.13
CA PRO A 11 -2.03 21.24 -9.11
C PRO A 11 -1.89 19.79 -8.65
N ILE A 12 -2.04 19.56 -7.32
CA ILE A 12 -2.17 18.24 -6.74
C ILE A 12 -3.60 17.78 -6.96
N MET A 13 -3.79 16.87 -7.92
CA MET A 13 -5.12 16.39 -8.31
C MET A 13 -5.70 15.42 -7.29
N HIS A 14 -7.00 15.53 -7.05
CA HIS A 14 -7.82 14.50 -6.43
C HIS A 14 -8.69 13.82 -7.48
N VAL A 15 -9.06 12.58 -7.22
CA VAL A 15 -10.05 11.86 -8.05
C VAL A 15 -11.42 12.54 -7.98
N ASP A 16 -11.69 13.26 -6.89
CA ASP A 16 -12.88 14.10 -6.73
C ASP A 16 -12.48 15.53 -6.27
N SER A 17 -13.37 16.49 -6.58
CA SER A 17 -13.17 17.92 -6.32
C SER A 17 -13.46 18.34 -4.87
N ARG A 18 -13.30 17.45 -3.88
CA ARG A 18 -13.52 17.79 -2.48
C ARG A 18 -12.53 18.84 -1.99
N GLY A 19 -13.03 19.81 -1.26
CA GLY A 19 -12.29 20.98 -0.85
C GLY A 19 -11.15 20.74 0.13
N THR A 20 -10.35 21.76 0.39
CA THR A 20 -9.15 21.77 1.23
C THR A 20 -9.49 22.01 2.71
N ALA A 21 -10.30 21.15 3.33
CA ALA A 21 -10.53 21.24 4.77
C ALA A 21 -9.33 20.67 5.56
N MET A 22 -9.07 21.19 6.73
CA MET A 22 -8.18 20.52 7.69
C MET A 22 -8.85 19.22 8.16
N MET A 23 -8.11 18.12 8.12
CA MET A 23 -8.57 16.82 8.56
C MET A 23 -7.48 16.09 9.33
N ASP A 24 -7.86 15.13 10.15
CA ASP A 24 -6.88 14.25 10.78
C ASP A 24 -6.31 13.21 9.82
N LEU A 25 -5.20 12.59 10.22
CA LEU A 25 -4.51 11.61 9.38
C LEU A 25 -5.37 10.38 9.07
N ARG A 26 -6.22 9.97 10.01
CA ARG A 26 -7.12 8.82 9.84
C ARG A 26 -8.18 9.12 8.76
N GLU A 27 -8.80 10.28 8.84
CA GLU A 27 -9.77 10.71 7.84
C GLU A 27 -9.12 10.85 6.45
N ALA A 28 -7.94 11.46 6.39
CA ALA A 28 -7.19 11.61 5.16
C ALA A 28 -6.87 10.26 4.49
N LEU A 29 -6.48 9.26 5.28
CA LEU A 29 -6.19 7.92 4.78
C LEU A 29 -7.46 7.16 4.37
N ASN A 30 -8.52 7.22 5.20
CA ASN A 30 -9.81 6.57 4.94
C ASN A 30 -10.46 7.07 3.65
N THR A 31 -10.34 8.35 3.38
CA THR A 31 -10.90 9.01 2.19
C THR A 31 -9.91 9.14 1.04
N SER A 32 -8.66 8.69 1.24
CA SER A 32 -7.62 8.64 0.21
C SER A 32 -7.30 10.02 -0.40
N TRP A 33 -7.11 11.04 0.43
CA TRP A 33 -6.83 12.38 -0.04
C TRP A 33 -5.36 12.59 -0.42
N ASN A 34 -5.13 13.11 -1.62
CA ASN A 34 -3.80 13.32 -2.17
C ASN A 34 -3.04 14.46 -1.50
N ILE A 35 -3.70 15.57 -1.20
CA ILE A 35 -3.05 16.74 -0.58
C ILE A 35 -2.41 16.40 0.78
N PRO A 36 -3.10 15.76 1.73
CA PRO A 36 -2.47 15.31 2.97
C PRO A 36 -1.34 14.31 2.77
N ALA A 37 -1.46 13.38 1.78
CA ALA A 37 -0.42 12.42 1.45
C ALA A 37 0.86 13.13 0.98
N TYR A 38 0.72 14.09 0.05
CA TYR A 38 1.82 14.92 -0.43
C TYR A 38 2.51 15.68 0.71
N TRP A 39 1.75 16.37 1.57
CA TRP A 39 2.31 17.15 2.66
C TRP A 39 2.96 16.30 3.74
N THR A 40 2.43 15.11 4.01
CA THR A 40 3.07 14.12 4.88
C THR A 40 4.43 13.72 4.32
N TYR A 41 4.48 13.36 3.05
CA TYR A 41 5.72 12.99 2.36
C TYR A 41 6.75 14.13 2.36
N ARG A 42 6.31 15.35 2.02
CA ARG A 42 7.17 16.52 2.03
C ARG A 42 7.73 16.80 3.43
N THR A 43 6.89 16.74 4.47
CA THR A 43 7.31 16.93 5.87
C THR A 43 8.34 15.88 6.29
N LEU A 44 8.17 14.62 5.88
CA LEU A 44 9.17 13.57 6.14
C LEU A 44 10.52 13.90 5.50
N ARG A 45 10.51 14.34 4.24
CA ARG A 45 11.73 14.75 3.54
C ARG A 45 12.41 15.94 4.21
N GLU A 46 11.66 16.98 4.57
CA GLU A 46 12.18 18.15 5.27
C GLU A 46 12.80 17.80 6.64
N LYS A 47 12.32 16.74 7.28
CA LYS A 47 12.89 16.16 8.50
C LYS A 47 14.06 15.19 8.25
N GLY A 48 14.50 15.03 7.02
CA GLY A 48 15.62 14.18 6.66
C GLY A 48 15.31 12.67 6.70
N VAL A 49 14.02 12.27 6.65
CA VAL A 49 13.65 10.85 6.57
C VAL A 49 13.92 10.33 5.17
N ASP A 50 14.72 9.28 5.06
CA ASP A 50 15.05 8.63 3.80
C ASP A 50 13.94 7.66 3.35
N VAL A 51 12.85 8.20 2.81
CA VAL A 51 11.70 7.42 2.33
C VAL A 51 12.10 6.38 1.27
N PRO A 52 12.95 6.68 0.25
CA PRO A 52 13.44 5.68 -0.69
C PRO A 52 14.10 4.46 -0.02
N SER A 53 14.90 4.67 1.01
CA SER A 53 15.53 3.56 1.74
C SER A 53 14.51 2.63 2.39
N TYR A 54 13.43 3.19 2.97
CA TYR A 54 12.33 2.36 3.50
C TYR A 54 11.64 1.54 2.39
N MET A 55 11.38 2.16 1.24
CA MET A 55 10.76 1.50 0.10
C MET A 55 11.65 0.37 -0.46
N LYS A 56 12.97 0.63 -0.61
CA LYS A 56 13.94 -0.39 -1.03
C LYS A 56 13.97 -1.60 -0.09
N LYS A 57 13.89 -1.39 1.24
CA LYS A 57 13.79 -2.49 2.21
C LYS A 57 12.53 -3.33 2.06
N MET A 58 11.47 -2.79 1.49
CA MET A 58 10.23 -3.49 1.16
C MET A 58 10.23 -4.08 -0.26
N GLY A 59 11.36 -4.08 -0.94
CA GLY A 59 11.52 -4.68 -2.27
C GLY A 59 11.05 -3.80 -3.42
N TYR A 60 10.81 -2.50 -3.19
CA TYR A 60 10.52 -1.56 -4.27
C TYR A 60 11.81 -0.98 -4.84
N ASP A 61 11.92 -1.00 -6.15
CA ASP A 61 12.98 -0.28 -6.86
C ASP A 61 12.44 1.09 -7.25
N ILE A 62 12.78 2.08 -6.43
CA ILE A 62 12.35 3.46 -6.68
C ILE A 62 13.56 4.32 -7.03
N PRO A 63 13.41 5.24 -7.99
CA PRO A 63 14.45 6.20 -8.29
C PRO A 63 14.74 7.09 -7.06
N GLU A 64 15.94 7.64 -7.03
CA GLU A 64 16.35 8.55 -5.96
C GLU A 64 15.45 9.78 -5.85
N TYR A 65 15.54 10.48 -4.73
CA TYR A 65 14.78 11.65 -4.33
C TYR A 65 14.36 12.59 -5.48
N GLY A 66 13.12 13.07 -5.44
CA GLY A 66 12.67 14.16 -6.27
C GLY A 66 11.27 14.01 -6.86
N ILE A 67 10.69 12.81 -6.81
CA ILE A 67 9.35 12.61 -7.37
C ILE A 67 8.31 13.01 -6.33
N GLU A 68 7.72 14.19 -6.50
CA GLU A 68 6.71 14.73 -5.57
C GLU A 68 5.39 13.96 -5.61
N SER A 69 5.09 13.27 -6.73
CA SER A 69 3.91 12.42 -6.88
C SER A 69 4.07 11.01 -6.29
N LEU A 70 5.26 10.66 -5.77
CA LEU A 70 5.53 9.33 -5.19
C LEU A 70 4.49 8.88 -4.14
N PRO A 71 4.06 9.72 -3.18
CA PRO A 71 3.08 9.31 -2.16
C PRO A 71 1.68 9.02 -2.72
N MET A 72 1.45 9.36 -3.98
CA MET A 72 0.21 9.08 -4.72
C MET A 72 0.39 7.97 -5.75
N GLY A 73 1.57 7.30 -5.77
CA GLY A 73 1.89 6.23 -6.71
C GLY A 73 2.54 6.68 -8.01
N GLY A 74 2.86 7.97 -8.17
CA GLY A 74 3.51 8.48 -9.37
C GLY A 74 5.00 8.12 -9.43
N GLY A 75 5.51 7.87 -10.65
CA GLY A 75 6.93 7.69 -10.90
C GLY A 75 7.51 6.32 -10.51
N ILE A 76 6.69 5.35 -10.20
CA ILE A 76 7.10 3.96 -9.97
C ILE A 76 6.20 3.00 -10.72
N GLU A 77 6.80 1.94 -11.23
CA GLU A 77 6.11 0.79 -11.80
C GLU A 77 6.35 -0.42 -10.90
N VAL A 78 5.30 -1.17 -10.62
CA VAL A 78 5.36 -2.33 -9.73
C VAL A 78 4.52 -3.48 -10.26
N THR A 79 4.98 -4.70 -10.06
CA THR A 79 4.13 -5.87 -10.30
C THR A 79 3.17 -6.07 -9.14
N VAL A 80 2.03 -6.72 -9.39
CA VAL A 80 1.06 -7.10 -8.34
C VAL A 80 1.75 -7.89 -7.23
N ALA A 81 2.60 -8.86 -7.60
CA ALA A 81 3.32 -9.67 -6.64
C ALA A 81 4.30 -8.85 -5.78
N GLN A 82 5.02 -7.89 -6.37
CA GLN A 82 5.93 -7.00 -5.65
C GLN A 82 5.16 -6.10 -4.68
N HIS A 83 4.06 -5.50 -5.14
CA HIS A 83 3.26 -4.60 -4.30
C HIS A 83 2.57 -5.34 -3.15
N THR A 84 2.02 -6.53 -3.41
CA THR A 84 1.45 -7.40 -2.36
C THR A 84 2.49 -7.75 -1.31
N ASN A 85 3.71 -8.12 -1.74
CA ASN A 85 4.79 -8.47 -0.83
C ASN A 85 5.28 -7.27 -0.01
N GLY A 86 5.35 -6.07 -0.60
CA GLY A 86 5.67 -4.84 0.12
C GLY A 86 4.59 -4.49 1.16
N PHE A 87 3.32 -4.58 0.79
CA PHE A 87 2.19 -4.31 1.69
C PHE A 87 2.13 -5.29 2.86
N GLN A 88 2.47 -6.56 2.64
CA GLN A 88 2.57 -7.59 3.67
C GLN A 88 3.50 -7.18 4.82
N THR A 89 4.52 -6.36 4.57
CA THR A 89 5.42 -5.85 5.61
C THR A 89 4.67 -5.16 6.76
N ILE A 90 3.59 -4.46 6.45
CA ILE A 90 2.75 -3.77 7.44
C ILE A 90 2.02 -4.80 8.31
N ALA A 91 1.39 -5.80 7.68
CA ALA A 91 0.68 -6.87 8.38
C ALA A 91 1.62 -7.75 9.22
N ASN A 92 2.87 -7.91 8.78
CA ASN A 92 3.92 -8.66 9.46
C ASN A 92 4.72 -7.82 10.48
N ASN A 93 4.05 -6.93 11.19
CA ASN A 93 4.64 -6.11 12.26
C ASN A 93 5.89 -5.33 11.84
N GLY A 94 5.95 -4.90 10.58
CA GLY A 94 7.07 -4.14 10.04
C GLY A 94 8.27 -4.96 9.58
N ASN A 95 8.14 -6.28 9.45
CA ASN A 95 9.15 -7.16 8.87
C ASN A 95 8.81 -7.47 7.41
N TYR A 96 9.69 -7.10 6.51
CA TYR A 96 9.64 -7.57 5.13
C TYR A 96 10.21 -8.98 5.02
N LEU A 97 9.48 -9.87 4.35
CA LEU A 97 9.95 -11.19 3.95
C LEU A 97 9.95 -11.26 2.43
N LYS A 98 11.09 -11.59 1.85
CA LYS A 98 11.19 -11.79 0.41
C LYS A 98 10.28 -12.96 0.01
N ARG A 99 9.42 -12.72 -1.00
CA ARG A 99 8.52 -13.75 -1.51
C ARG A 99 9.28 -14.94 -2.09
N TYR A 100 8.74 -16.12 -1.92
CA TYR A 100 9.23 -17.38 -2.50
C TYR A 100 8.03 -18.23 -2.92
N MET A 101 8.28 -19.21 -3.77
CA MET A 101 7.25 -20.12 -4.29
C MET A 101 7.52 -21.59 -3.92
N VAL A 102 8.77 -21.90 -3.60
CA VAL A 102 9.19 -23.26 -3.21
C VAL A 102 9.65 -23.22 -1.78
N GLU A 103 8.91 -23.88 -0.91
CA GLU A 103 9.24 -23.97 0.51
C GLU A 103 10.30 -25.06 0.75
N GLN A 104 10.11 -26.21 0.09
CA GLN A 104 10.96 -27.37 0.28
C GLN A 104 10.96 -28.24 -0.97
N ILE A 105 12.10 -28.86 -1.25
CA ILE A 105 12.24 -29.91 -2.27
C ILE A 105 12.70 -31.19 -1.55
N ILE A 106 11.98 -32.26 -1.75
CA ILE A 106 12.29 -33.59 -1.20
C ILE A 106 12.58 -34.52 -2.38
N ASP A 107 13.66 -35.30 -2.28
CA ASP A 107 13.98 -36.31 -3.30
C ASP A 107 13.10 -37.58 -3.16
N ARG A 108 13.33 -38.54 -4.05
CA ARG A 108 12.57 -39.79 -4.06
C ARG A 108 12.82 -40.70 -2.84
N ASP A 109 13.93 -40.48 -2.14
CA ASP A 109 14.33 -41.27 -0.98
C ASP A 109 13.79 -40.64 0.34
N GLY A 110 13.14 -39.46 0.24
CA GLY A 110 12.55 -38.72 1.34
C GLY A 110 13.48 -37.68 1.97
N ASP A 111 14.66 -37.48 1.40
CA ASP A 111 15.65 -36.54 1.90
C ASP A 111 15.34 -35.10 1.42
N VAL A 112 15.47 -34.13 2.31
CA VAL A 112 15.29 -32.72 1.99
C VAL A 112 16.54 -32.18 1.28
N VAL A 113 16.42 -31.93 -0.04
CA VAL A 113 17.52 -31.40 -0.87
C VAL A 113 17.54 -29.89 -0.95
N TYR A 114 16.42 -29.25 -0.61
CA TYR A 114 16.30 -27.78 -0.48
C TYR A 114 15.22 -27.44 0.56
N LYS A 115 15.52 -26.46 1.37
CA LYS A 115 14.54 -25.81 2.27
C LYS A 115 14.75 -24.31 2.24
N HIS A 116 13.65 -23.57 2.03
CA HIS A 116 13.69 -22.12 2.11
C HIS A 116 13.92 -21.67 3.56
N GLU A 117 14.89 -20.80 3.75
CA GLU A 117 15.12 -20.13 5.03
C GLU A 117 14.63 -18.69 4.93
N ALA A 118 13.72 -18.30 5.83
CA ALA A 118 13.22 -16.96 5.87
C ALA A 118 14.26 -16.01 6.49
N ASP A 119 14.54 -14.91 5.77
CA ASP A 119 15.45 -13.84 6.23
C ASP A 119 14.65 -12.53 6.34
N PRO A 120 14.03 -12.25 7.49
CA PRO A 120 13.21 -11.06 7.66
C PRO A 120 14.04 -9.79 7.79
N VAL A 121 13.70 -8.77 7.02
CA VAL A 121 14.29 -7.42 7.10
C VAL A 121 13.37 -6.50 7.90
N ARG A 122 13.87 -5.94 9.00
CA ARG A 122 13.13 -4.95 9.79
C ARG A 122 13.04 -3.63 9.02
N VAL A 123 11.82 -3.23 8.66
CA VAL A 123 11.53 -1.96 7.99
C VAL A 123 10.98 -0.94 8.98
N TYR A 124 9.96 -1.31 9.75
CA TYR A 124 9.32 -0.46 10.76
C TYR A 124 9.44 -1.07 12.15
N SER A 125 9.39 -0.23 13.18
CA SER A 125 9.21 -0.73 14.54
C SER A 125 7.83 -1.42 14.69
N PRO A 126 7.66 -2.38 15.60
CA PRO A 126 6.35 -2.96 15.87
C PRO A 126 5.29 -1.92 16.22
N ALA A 127 5.65 -0.90 17.01
CA ALA A 127 4.75 0.19 17.37
C ALA A 127 4.28 0.98 16.14
N THR A 128 5.19 1.32 15.22
CA THR A 128 4.84 2.00 13.97
C THR A 128 3.92 1.14 13.11
N ALA A 129 4.24 -0.15 12.97
CA ALA A 129 3.41 -1.09 12.21
C ALA A 129 1.99 -1.21 12.80
N THR A 130 1.87 -1.31 14.14
CA THR A 130 0.58 -1.38 14.83
C THR A 130 -0.28 -0.14 14.59
N ILE A 131 0.32 1.07 14.67
CA ILE A 131 -0.40 2.33 14.39
C ILE A 131 -0.86 2.35 12.93
N LEU A 132 -0.01 1.94 11.99
CA LEU A 132 -0.36 1.92 10.57
C LEU A 132 -1.44 0.86 10.27
N GLN A 133 -1.38 -0.32 10.90
CA GLN A 133 -2.43 -1.34 10.80
C GLN A 133 -3.78 -0.78 11.30
N ASP A 134 -3.78 -0.05 12.43
CA ASP A 134 -5.01 0.53 12.97
C ASP A 134 -5.60 1.60 12.03
N LEU A 135 -4.77 2.43 11.42
CA LEU A 135 -5.19 3.39 10.41
C LEU A 135 -5.78 2.70 9.17
N LEU A 136 -5.12 1.65 8.66
CA LEU A 136 -5.56 0.90 7.47
C LEU A 136 -6.80 0.04 7.73
N ARG A 137 -7.03 -0.39 8.97
CA ARG A 137 -8.30 -1.00 9.39
C ARG A 137 -9.45 -0.01 9.23
N GLY A 138 -9.20 1.26 9.53
CA GLY A 138 -10.15 2.35 9.32
C GLY A 138 -10.59 2.48 7.86
N VAL A 139 -9.70 2.29 6.88
CA VAL A 139 -10.04 2.32 5.44
C VAL A 139 -11.10 1.26 5.10
N ILE A 140 -10.93 0.04 5.63
CA ILE A 140 -11.86 -1.07 5.37
C ILE A 140 -13.19 -0.88 6.10
N THR A 141 -13.16 -0.37 7.33
CA THR A 141 -14.36 -0.24 8.17
C THR A 141 -15.19 0.99 7.85
N SER A 142 -14.56 2.08 7.40
CA SER A 142 -15.28 3.30 7.01
C SER A 142 -16.12 3.13 5.73
N GLY A 143 -15.65 2.27 4.82
CA GLY A 143 -16.30 2.07 3.52
C GLY A 143 -16.21 3.28 2.58
N ALA A 144 -15.42 4.29 2.92
CA ALA A 144 -15.36 5.55 2.17
C ALA A 144 -14.77 5.38 0.77
N THR A 145 -13.77 4.51 0.63
CA THR A 145 -13.07 4.27 -0.66
C THR A 145 -13.19 2.84 -1.17
N THR A 146 -13.85 1.94 -0.43
CA THR A 146 -14.01 0.55 -0.84
C THR A 146 -15.31 -0.03 -0.31
N THR A 147 -15.95 -0.84 -1.12
CA THR A 147 -17.13 -1.66 -0.75
C THR A 147 -16.72 -3.08 -0.31
N PHE A 148 -15.43 -3.35 -0.13
CA PHE A 148 -14.91 -4.69 0.16
C PHE A 148 -15.66 -5.35 1.31
N LYS A 149 -15.78 -4.67 2.47
CA LYS A 149 -16.41 -5.25 3.66
C LYS A 149 -17.87 -5.63 3.44
N SER A 150 -18.63 -4.80 2.75
CA SER A 150 -20.04 -5.09 2.45
C SER A 150 -20.17 -6.23 1.44
N ARG A 151 -19.29 -6.30 0.45
CA ARG A 151 -19.28 -7.37 -0.55
C ARG A 151 -18.88 -8.71 0.05
N ILE A 152 -17.80 -8.76 0.82
CA ILE A 152 -17.36 -10.01 1.44
C ILE A 152 -18.39 -10.51 2.46
N SER A 153 -19.13 -9.63 3.15
CA SER A 153 -20.22 -10.01 4.06
C SER A 153 -21.36 -10.74 3.36
N GLN A 154 -21.65 -10.37 2.10
CA GLN A 154 -22.68 -11.05 1.29
C GLN A 154 -22.23 -12.44 0.82
N ILE A 155 -20.93 -12.62 0.60
CA ILE A 155 -20.35 -13.88 0.11
C ILE A 155 -20.04 -14.82 1.26
N ASN A 156 -19.37 -14.31 2.30
CA ASN A 156 -18.96 -15.10 3.48
C ASN A 156 -18.87 -14.20 4.72
N PRO A 157 -19.91 -14.22 5.58
CA PRO A 157 -19.94 -13.41 6.80
C PRO A 157 -18.79 -13.69 7.77
N THR A 158 -18.30 -14.94 7.82
CA THR A 158 -17.16 -15.30 8.70
C THR A 158 -15.89 -14.61 8.24
N LEU A 159 -15.61 -14.60 6.94
CA LEU A 159 -14.46 -13.87 6.37
C LEU A 159 -14.60 -12.35 6.55
N ALA A 160 -15.82 -11.82 6.51
CA ALA A 160 -16.06 -10.40 6.77
C ALA A 160 -15.72 -9.98 8.20
N GLY A 161 -15.79 -10.93 9.15
CA GLY A 161 -15.42 -10.74 10.56
C GLY A 161 -13.91 -10.79 10.83
N ALA A 162 -13.08 -11.19 9.86
CA ALA A 162 -11.64 -11.20 10.03
C ALA A 162 -11.07 -9.77 10.19
N ASP A 163 -9.88 -9.67 10.78
CA ASP A 163 -9.20 -8.39 11.02
C ASP A 163 -8.51 -7.91 9.73
N TRP A 164 -9.30 -7.28 8.87
CA TRP A 164 -8.84 -6.76 7.59
C TRP A 164 -8.23 -5.38 7.71
N ILE A 165 -7.05 -5.22 7.14
CA ILE A 165 -6.45 -3.95 6.79
C ILE A 165 -6.37 -3.84 5.26
N GLY A 166 -6.41 -2.63 4.71
CA GLY A 166 -6.29 -2.49 3.25
C GLY A 166 -6.26 -1.06 2.77
N LYS A 167 -5.95 -0.92 1.49
CA LYS A 167 -5.95 0.35 0.78
C LYS A 167 -6.28 0.15 -0.69
N THR A 168 -7.10 1.04 -1.22
CA THR A 168 -7.37 1.16 -2.66
C THR A 168 -6.41 2.16 -3.30
N GLY A 169 -6.18 2.01 -4.59
CA GLY A 169 -5.52 3.00 -5.45
C GLY A 169 -6.30 3.13 -6.76
N THR A 170 -6.40 4.35 -7.26
CA THR A 170 -6.99 4.63 -8.57
C THR A 170 -6.19 5.76 -9.20
N THR A 171 -5.65 5.52 -10.39
CA THR A 171 -4.93 6.55 -11.13
C THR A 171 -5.89 7.44 -11.92
N ASN A 172 -5.36 8.56 -12.40
CA ASN A 172 -6.14 9.50 -13.21
C ASN A 172 -6.78 8.78 -14.41
N SER A 173 -7.99 9.19 -14.75
CA SER A 173 -8.78 8.60 -15.86
C SER A 173 -9.04 7.09 -15.71
N ASN A 174 -8.99 6.55 -14.49
CA ASN A 174 -9.16 5.13 -14.22
C ASN A 174 -8.23 4.22 -15.06
N GLY A 175 -7.00 4.63 -15.29
CA GLY A 175 -6.00 3.82 -16.00
C GLY A 175 -5.61 2.58 -15.22
N ASP A 176 -5.51 2.70 -13.88
CA ASP A 176 -5.20 1.61 -12.95
C ASP A 176 -6.15 1.62 -11.76
N MET A 177 -6.58 0.45 -11.34
CA MET A 177 -7.27 0.23 -10.07
C MET A 177 -6.56 -0.82 -9.25
N TRP A 178 -6.22 -0.48 -8.02
CA TRP A 178 -5.53 -1.33 -7.06
C TRP A 178 -6.37 -1.59 -5.82
N LEU A 179 -6.28 -2.80 -5.30
CA LEU A 179 -6.77 -3.15 -3.97
C LEU A 179 -5.74 -4.02 -3.26
N MET A 180 -5.21 -3.50 -2.16
CA MET A 180 -4.31 -4.23 -1.27
C MET A 180 -5.07 -4.55 0.02
N LEU A 181 -5.00 -5.80 0.43
CA LEU A 181 -5.68 -6.33 1.63
C LEU A 181 -4.72 -7.21 2.42
N SER A 182 -4.84 -7.19 3.73
CA SER A 182 -4.19 -8.18 4.58
C SER A 182 -5.03 -8.49 5.81
N THR A 183 -4.85 -9.71 6.30
CA THR A 183 -5.18 -10.14 7.66
C THR A 183 -3.88 -10.57 8.36
N PRO A 184 -3.90 -10.97 9.63
CA PRO A 184 -2.70 -11.53 10.27
C PRO A 184 -2.10 -12.76 9.58
N SER A 185 -2.85 -13.46 8.75
CA SER A 185 -2.42 -14.73 8.13
C SER A 185 -2.33 -14.70 6.60
N VAL A 186 -2.88 -13.70 5.91
CA VAL A 186 -2.85 -13.64 4.45
C VAL A 186 -2.78 -12.21 3.95
N SER A 187 -2.03 -11.99 2.87
CA SER A 187 -2.01 -10.75 2.12
C SER A 187 -2.45 -10.99 0.69
N LEU A 188 -3.29 -10.12 0.17
CA LEU A 188 -3.88 -10.18 -1.15
C LEU A 188 -3.64 -8.86 -1.88
N GLY A 189 -3.28 -8.94 -3.15
CA GLY A 189 -3.19 -7.79 -4.02
C GLY A 189 -3.96 -8.04 -5.31
N GLY A 190 -4.70 -7.06 -5.75
CA GLY A 190 -5.40 -7.06 -7.03
C GLY A 190 -5.13 -5.79 -7.82
N TRP A 191 -4.99 -5.94 -9.11
CA TRP A 191 -4.86 -4.85 -10.07
C TRP A 191 -5.76 -5.10 -11.26
N ILE A 192 -6.38 -4.03 -11.74
CA ILE A 192 -7.14 -3.99 -12.98
C ILE A 192 -6.67 -2.77 -13.75
N GLY A 193 -6.34 -2.94 -15.01
CA GLY A 193 -5.84 -1.87 -15.87
C GLY A 193 -5.43 -2.38 -17.26
N HIS A 194 -4.90 -1.48 -18.05
CA HIS A 194 -4.27 -1.78 -19.32
C HIS A 194 -2.77 -1.45 -19.24
N ASP A 195 -1.91 -2.31 -19.78
CA ASP A 195 -0.45 -2.12 -19.76
C ASP A 195 0.02 -0.81 -20.43
N ASN A 196 -0.81 -0.22 -21.26
CA ASN A 196 -0.58 1.07 -21.91
C ASN A 196 -1.28 2.25 -21.21
N ASN A 197 -1.76 2.06 -19.98
CA ASN A 197 -2.51 3.04 -19.19
C ASN A 197 -3.77 3.59 -19.88
N ALA A 198 -4.36 2.84 -20.81
CA ALA A 198 -5.64 3.22 -21.40
C ALA A 198 -6.73 3.29 -20.34
N SER A 199 -7.61 4.29 -20.42
CA SER A 199 -8.73 4.44 -19.49
C SER A 199 -9.65 3.22 -19.57
N MET A 200 -10.00 2.71 -18.39
CA MET A 200 -11.09 1.74 -18.26
C MET A 200 -12.40 2.51 -18.19
N GLN A 201 -13.22 2.39 -19.24
CA GLN A 201 -14.55 3.00 -19.30
C GLN A 201 -15.60 2.17 -18.56
#